data_0b99a64f2508647b397ee5610cca79c6
#
_entry.id   0b99a64f2508647b397ee5610cca79c6
#
_cell.length_a   1.000
_cell.length_b   1.000
_cell.length_c   1.000
_cell.angle_alpha   90.00
_cell.angle_beta   90.00
_cell.angle_gamma   90.00
#
_symmetry.space_group_name_H-M   'P 1'
#
loop_
_entity.id
_entity.type
_entity.pdbx_description
1 polymer ?
#
loop_
_entity_poly.entity_id
_entity_poly.type
_entity_poly.pdbx_seq_one_letter_code
_entity_poly.pdbx_strand_id
1 'polypeptide(L)'
;MIIDSSSRRNLELVDTLREKQKRGSLLWVLDKTRTAMGARLLRTYVEQPLIEKSEIIKRQKLIEALNANEITRDEIREYLNPIYDLERLITRITYQSANPRDLIAFRDSLKMLPPIKQQLSDIPCELTDEINEEFDELKDIYELLLSSIEDEPPISQRDGEIGRAHV
;
A
#
# COMPACT_ATOMS: atom_id res chain seq x y z
N MET A 1 -7.72 -0.17 21.01
CA MET A 1 -7.55 0.67 22.25
C MET A 1 -7.36 2.11 21.80
N ILE A 2 -8.05 3.05 22.44
CA ILE A 2 -7.80 4.47 22.16
C ILE A 2 -6.78 4.97 23.19
N ILE A 3 -5.61 5.36 22.69
CA ILE A 3 -4.58 6.01 23.52
C ILE A 3 -4.83 7.52 23.44
N ASP A 4 -4.96 8.20 24.58
CA ASP A 4 -5.16 9.64 24.62
C ASP A 4 -3.95 10.42 24.04
N SER A 5 -4.16 11.68 23.68
CA SER A 5 -3.15 12.50 23.02
C SER A 5 -1.90 12.76 23.89
N SER A 6 -2.10 12.89 25.21
CA SER A 6 -0.99 13.10 26.15
C SER A 6 -0.12 11.85 26.26
N SER A 7 -0.74 10.68 26.39
CA SER A 7 -0.04 9.40 26.42
C SER A 7 0.71 9.13 25.12
N ARG A 8 0.08 9.35 23.96
CA ARG A 8 0.76 9.21 22.65
C ARG A 8 2.00 10.09 22.55
N ARG A 9 1.89 11.34 23.02
CA ARG A 9 3.00 12.29 23.01
C ARG A 9 4.10 11.89 24.00
N ASN A 10 3.74 11.53 25.23
CA ASN A 10 4.71 11.19 26.27
C ASN A 10 5.46 9.89 25.98
N LEU A 11 4.83 8.95 25.27
CA LEU A 11 5.47 7.70 24.80
C LEU A 11 6.24 7.88 23.49
N GLU A 12 6.25 9.08 22.91
CA GLU A 12 6.91 9.38 21.63
C GLU A 12 6.54 8.38 20.53
N LEU A 13 5.26 8.01 20.42
CA LEU A 13 4.80 6.97 19.51
C LEU A 13 5.03 7.35 18.04
N VAL A 14 4.74 8.57 17.66
CA VAL A 14 4.81 9.04 16.27
C VAL A 14 5.79 10.18 16.04
N ASP A 15 5.98 11.03 17.04
CA ASP A 15 6.87 12.18 17.00
C ASP A 15 7.61 12.35 18.34
N THR A 16 8.83 12.89 18.32
CA THR A 16 9.62 13.17 19.52
C THR A 16 9.07 14.38 20.29
N LEU A 17 9.27 14.39 21.62
CA LEU A 17 8.79 15.47 22.50
C LEU A 17 9.47 16.82 22.22
N ARG A 18 10.77 16.80 21.97
CA ARG A 18 11.59 18.01 21.84
C ARG A 18 11.49 18.61 20.44
N GLU A 19 11.70 17.81 19.41
CA GLU A 19 11.89 18.31 18.05
C GLU A 19 10.62 18.15 17.19
N LYS A 20 9.58 17.47 17.73
CA LYS A 20 8.32 17.19 17.03
C LYS A 20 8.52 16.61 15.64
N GLN A 21 9.48 15.70 15.51
CA GLN A 21 9.81 15.03 14.25
C GLN A 21 9.70 13.51 14.40
N LYS A 22 9.44 12.84 13.28
CA LYS A 22 9.30 11.38 13.24
C LYS A 22 10.58 10.65 13.69
N ARG A 23 11.75 11.17 13.32
CA ARG A 23 13.04 10.55 13.65
C ARG A 23 13.24 10.47 15.16
N GLY A 24 13.49 9.27 15.66
CA GLY A 24 13.65 8.99 17.10
C GLY A 24 12.38 8.51 17.78
N SER A 25 11.20 8.56 17.12
CA SER A 25 9.95 8.00 17.65
C SER A 25 9.88 6.48 17.48
N LEU A 26 8.91 5.84 18.16
CA LEU A 26 8.63 4.41 17.97
C LEU A 26 8.27 4.10 16.52
N LEU A 27 7.42 4.91 15.90
CA LEU A 27 7.04 4.76 14.50
C LEU A 27 8.25 4.80 13.56
N TRP A 28 9.22 5.66 13.82
CA TRP A 28 10.43 5.74 12.99
C TRP A 28 11.27 4.45 13.03
N VAL A 29 11.35 3.80 14.20
CA VAL A 29 12.09 2.53 14.34
C VAL A 29 11.37 1.41 13.59
N LEU A 30 10.03 1.36 13.70
CA LEU A 30 9.21 0.28 13.14
C LEU A 30 8.96 0.44 11.63
N ASP A 31 8.98 1.68 11.10
CA ASP A 31 8.61 1.94 9.71
C ASP A 31 9.68 1.46 8.72
N LYS A 32 9.43 0.26 8.21
CA LYS A 32 10.16 -0.37 7.10
C LYS A 32 9.22 -0.64 5.92
N THR A 33 8.09 0.07 5.87
CA THR A 33 7.10 -0.09 4.81
C THR A 33 7.64 0.30 3.44
N ARG A 34 7.06 -0.28 2.39
CA ARG A 34 7.47 -0.04 1.00
C ARG A 34 6.52 0.89 0.25
N THR A 35 5.33 1.11 0.80
CA THR A 35 4.30 1.95 0.17
C THR A 35 3.84 3.05 1.13
N ALA A 36 3.37 4.17 0.57
CA ALA A 36 2.79 5.25 1.36
C ALA A 36 1.53 4.81 2.13
N MET A 37 0.72 3.94 1.52
CA MET A 37 -0.47 3.34 2.16
C MET A 37 -0.08 2.48 3.36
N GLY A 38 0.95 1.63 3.21
CA GLY A 38 1.49 0.82 4.29
C GLY A 38 2.03 1.66 5.45
N ALA A 39 2.71 2.77 5.15
CA ALA A 39 3.20 3.69 6.18
C ALA A 39 2.05 4.34 6.97
N ARG A 40 0.94 4.73 6.30
CA ARG A 40 -0.26 5.23 6.97
C ARG A 40 -0.93 4.17 7.84
N LEU A 41 -1.05 2.95 7.33
CA LEU A 41 -1.62 1.83 8.08
C LEU A 41 -0.78 1.49 9.31
N LEU A 42 0.55 1.43 9.18
CA LEU A 42 1.46 1.21 10.31
C LEU A 42 1.31 2.30 11.37
N ARG A 43 1.21 3.57 10.96
CA ARG A 43 0.96 4.67 11.88
C ARG A 43 -0.35 4.47 12.65
N THR A 44 -1.41 4.08 11.97
CA THR A 44 -2.70 3.76 12.60
C THR A 44 -2.55 2.63 13.62
N TYR A 45 -1.79 1.57 13.31
CA TYR A 45 -1.55 0.47 14.24
C TYR A 45 -0.79 0.89 15.50
N VAL A 46 0.16 1.82 15.36
CA VAL A 46 0.91 2.36 16.50
C VAL A 46 0.03 3.28 17.35
N GLU A 47 -0.81 4.12 16.73
CA GLU A 47 -1.69 5.04 17.43
C GLU A 47 -2.92 4.35 18.05
N GLN A 48 -3.38 3.26 17.46
CA GLN A 48 -4.60 2.53 17.86
C GLN A 48 -4.33 1.02 17.91
N PRO A 49 -3.53 0.55 18.88
CA PRO A 49 -3.20 -0.87 18.99
C PRO A 49 -4.44 -1.73 19.27
N LEU A 50 -4.40 -2.95 18.78
CA LEU A 50 -5.44 -3.96 19.02
C LEU A 50 -5.53 -4.30 20.50
N ILE A 51 -6.74 -4.72 20.94
CA ILE A 51 -7.01 -5.25 22.29
C ILE A 51 -7.33 -6.73 22.20
N GLU A 52 -8.06 -7.13 21.16
CA GLU A 52 -8.49 -8.51 21.00
C GLU A 52 -7.30 -9.43 20.77
N LYS A 53 -7.15 -10.39 21.70
CA LYS A 53 -6.01 -11.31 21.70
C LYS A 53 -5.98 -12.18 20.44
N SER A 54 -7.13 -12.61 19.94
CA SER A 54 -7.27 -13.40 18.72
C SER A 54 -6.66 -12.68 17.52
N GLU A 55 -7.01 -11.41 17.32
CA GLU A 55 -6.53 -10.57 16.24
C GLU A 55 -5.01 -10.30 16.34
N ILE A 56 -4.51 -10.12 17.56
CA ILE A 56 -3.07 -9.96 17.80
C ILE A 56 -2.32 -11.25 17.40
N ILE A 57 -2.82 -12.40 17.85
CA ILE A 57 -2.21 -13.72 17.55
C ILE A 57 -2.26 -13.98 16.04
N LYS A 58 -3.36 -13.67 15.37
CA LYS A 58 -3.50 -13.82 13.91
C LYS A 58 -2.41 -13.04 13.15
N ARG A 59 -2.16 -11.78 13.51
CA ARG A 59 -1.08 -10.97 12.93
C ARG A 59 0.31 -11.53 13.26
N GLN A 60 0.52 -12.01 14.49
CA GLN A 60 1.80 -12.61 14.90
C GLN A 60 2.11 -13.88 14.10
N LYS A 61 1.11 -14.74 13.85
CA LYS A 61 1.26 -15.93 13.00
C LYS A 61 1.67 -15.58 11.57
N LEU A 62 1.09 -14.51 10.98
CA LEU A 62 1.52 -14.06 9.66
C LEU A 62 2.98 -13.57 9.66
N ILE A 63 3.38 -12.81 10.67
CA ILE A 63 4.77 -12.36 10.81
C ILE A 63 5.71 -13.56 10.94
N GLU A 64 5.34 -14.56 11.74
CA GLU A 64 6.11 -15.81 11.90
C GLU A 64 6.24 -16.54 10.55
N ALA A 65 5.15 -16.72 9.82
CA ALA A 65 5.14 -17.36 8.51
C ALA A 65 6.01 -16.61 7.48
N LEU A 66 5.95 -15.28 7.45
CA LEU A 66 6.80 -14.44 6.59
C LEU A 66 8.28 -14.48 7.00
N ASN A 67 8.57 -14.60 8.27
CA ASN A 67 9.95 -14.74 8.74
C ASN A 67 10.54 -16.13 8.43
N ALA A 68 9.70 -17.17 8.40
CA ALA A 68 10.10 -18.50 7.98
C ALA A 68 10.33 -18.62 6.46
N ASN A 69 9.71 -17.73 5.66
CA ASN A 69 9.76 -17.70 4.19
C ASN A 69 10.43 -16.41 3.70
N GLU A 70 11.74 -16.28 3.92
CA GLU A 70 12.48 -15.05 3.58
C GLU A 70 12.40 -14.69 2.11
N ILE A 71 12.46 -15.67 1.20
CA ILE A 71 12.41 -15.45 -0.25
C ILE A 71 11.06 -14.83 -0.62
N THR A 72 9.95 -15.44 -0.22
CA THR A 72 8.59 -14.94 -0.48
C THR A 72 8.38 -13.54 0.12
N ARG A 73 8.84 -13.33 1.36
CA ARG A 73 8.79 -12.01 1.99
C ARG A 73 9.53 -10.95 1.18
N ASP A 74 10.72 -11.25 0.70
CA ASP A 74 11.54 -10.29 -0.05
C ASP A 74 10.97 -10.06 -1.45
N GLU A 75 10.43 -11.08 -2.12
CA GLU A 75 9.70 -10.92 -3.39
C GLU A 75 8.45 -10.04 -3.23
N ILE A 76 7.64 -10.24 -2.21
CA ILE A 76 6.50 -9.34 -1.91
C ILE A 76 6.99 -7.90 -1.74
N ARG A 77 8.09 -7.68 -1.03
CA ARG A 77 8.68 -6.34 -0.84
C ARG A 77 9.11 -5.71 -2.16
N GLU A 78 9.69 -6.48 -3.07
CA GLU A 78 10.07 -5.99 -4.40
C GLU A 78 8.84 -5.64 -5.26
N TYR A 79 7.77 -6.46 -5.22
CA TYR A 79 6.52 -6.14 -5.92
C TYR A 79 5.79 -4.93 -5.33
N LEU A 80 5.97 -4.64 -4.03
CA LEU A 80 5.40 -3.45 -3.40
C LEU A 80 6.16 -2.16 -3.74
N ASN A 81 7.45 -2.21 -4.07
CA ASN A 81 8.27 -1.02 -4.34
C ASN A 81 7.72 -0.12 -5.46
N PRO A 82 7.29 -0.65 -6.64
CA PRO A 82 6.79 0.18 -7.72
C PRO A 82 5.33 0.62 -7.53
N ILE A 83 4.65 0.21 -6.47
CA ILE A 83 3.26 0.60 -6.22
C ILE A 83 3.19 2.04 -5.74
N TYR A 84 2.50 2.87 -6.51
CA TYR A 84 2.22 4.25 -6.17
C TYR A 84 1.15 4.36 -5.06
N ASP A 85 0.92 5.57 -4.58
CA ASP A 85 -0.15 5.86 -3.61
C ASP A 85 -1.53 5.76 -4.27
N LEU A 86 -2.09 4.53 -4.31
CA LEU A 86 -3.37 4.24 -4.96
C LEU A 86 -4.53 5.06 -4.37
N GLU A 87 -4.54 5.32 -3.06
CA GLU A 87 -5.58 6.13 -2.42
C GLU A 87 -5.58 7.56 -2.97
N ARG A 88 -4.39 8.15 -3.17
CA ARG A 88 -4.26 9.48 -3.77
C ARG A 88 -4.62 9.49 -5.25
N LEU A 89 -4.22 8.45 -5.99
CA LEU A 89 -4.55 8.34 -7.41
C LEU A 89 -6.06 8.22 -7.60
N ILE A 90 -6.73 7.34 -6.84
CA ILE A 90 -8.20 7.20 -6.87
C ILE A 90 -8.88 8.52 -6.50
N THR A 91 -8.39 9.22 -5.48
CA THR A 91 -8.92 10.52 -5.10
C THR A 91 -8.84 11.52 -6.26
N ARG A 92 -7.69 11.61 -6.96
CA ARG A 92 -7.54 12.49 -8.12
C ARG A 92 -8.46 12.11 -9.27
N ILE A 93 -8.63 10.81 -9.54
CA ILE A 93 -9.54 10.31 -10.57
C ILE A 93 -10.97 10.70 -10.23
N THR A 94 -11.42 10.47 -9.01
CA THR A 94 -12.77 10.80 -8.54
C THR A 94 -13.08 12.30 -8.65
N TYR A 95 -12.12 13.15 -8.32
CA TYR A 95 -12.26 14.60 -8.45
C TYR A 95 -11.93 15.15 -9.85
N GLN A 96 -11.74 14.27 -10.85
CA GLN A 96 -11.41 14.66 -12.24
C GLN A 96 -10.17 15.55 -12.35
N SER A 97 -9.25 15.44 -11.42
CA SER A 97 -7.99 16.19 -11.37
C SER A 97 -6.77 15.34 -11.73
N ALA A 98 -6.98 14.09 -12.09
CA ALA A 98 -5.93 13.19 -12.54
C ALA A 98 -5.40 13.64 -13.92
N ASN A 99 -4.09 13.58 -14.09
CA ASN A 99 -3.44 13.75 -15.37
C ASN A 99 -3.13 12.37 -16.02
N PRO A 100 -2.77 12.32 -17.30
CA PRO A 100 -2.49 11.07 -17.99
C PRO A 100 -1.39 10.22 -17.30
N ARG A 101 -0.37 10.84 -16.73
CA ARG A 101 0.70 10.15 -16.01
C ARG A 101 0.21 9.53 -14.69
N ASP A 102 -0.78 10.14 -14.03
CA ASP A 102 -1.42 9.56 -12.86
C ASP A 102 -2.14 8.25 -13.22
N LEU A 103 -2.75 8.16 -14.41
CA LEU A 103 -3.39 6.95 -14.92
C LEU A 103 -2.37 5.86 -15.28
N ILE A 104 -1.23 6.23 -15.85
CA ILE A 104 -0.12 5.30 -16.07
C ILE A 104 0.42 4.77 -14.73
N ALA A 105 0.66 5.64 -13.76
CA ALA A 105 1.09 5.23 -12.43
C ALA A 105 0.09 4.28 -11.75
N PHE A 106 -1.21 4.52 -11.97
CA PHE A 106 -2.27 3.62 -11.50
C PHE A 106 -2.22 2.27 -12.20
N ARG A 107 -2.17 2.25 -13.54
CA ARG A 107 -2.01 1.02 -14.35
C ARG A 107 -0.80 0.20 -13.92
N ASP A 108 0.37 0.85 -13.79
CA ASP A 108 1.62 0.18 -13.45
C ASP A 108 1.61 -0.38 -12.01
N SER A 109 0.87 0.26 -11.12
CA SER A 109 0.61 -0.27 -9.78
C SER A 109 -0.29 -1.50 -9.81
N LEU A 110 -1.37 -1.49 -10.62
CA LEU A 110 -2.27 -2.64 -10.76
C LEU A 110 -1.54 -3.87 -11.34
N LYS A 111 -0.56 -3.68 -12.21
CA LYS A 111 0.28 -4.75 -12.76
C LYS A 111 0.98 -5.57 -11.67
N MET A 112 1.21 -5.00 -10.50
CA MET A 112 1.89 -5.68 -9.38
C MET A 112 0.93 -6.51 -8.52
N LEU A 113 -0.37 -6.37 -8.67
CA LEU A 113 -1.35 -7.07 -7.83
C LEU A 113 -1.35 -8.60 -8.04
N PRO A 114 -1.38 -9.14 -9.28
CA PRO A 114 -1.37 -10.57 -9.49
C PRO A 114 -0.16 -11.30 -8.86
N PRO A 115 1.10 -10.87 -9.07
CA PRO A 115 2.24 -11.53 -8.43
C PRO A 115 2.21 -11.42 -6.91
N ILE A 116 1.72 -10.32 -6.33
CA ILE A 116 1.56 -10.20 -4.87
C ILE A 116 0.53 -11.22 -4.37
N LYS A 117 -0.63 -11.33 -5.02
CA LYS A 117 -1.67 -12.30 -4.67
C LYS A 117 -1.14 -13.73 -4.71
N GLN A 118 -0.38 -14.07 -5.75
CA GLN A 118 0.22 -15.38 -5.86
C GLN A 118 1.19 -15.67 -4.70
N GLN A 119 2.08 -14.74 -4.37
CA GLN A 119 3.02 -14.89 -3.26
C GLN A 119 2.30 -15.04 -1.91
N LEU A 120 1.20 -14.31 -1.70
CA LEU A 120 0.39 -14.45 -0.49
C LEU A 120 -0.27 -15.83 -0.40
N SER A 121 -0.68 -16.42 -1.52
CA SER A 121 -1.29 -17.76 -1.57
C SER A 121 -0.29 -18.88 -1.19
N ASP A 122 1.00 -18.63 -1.33
CA ASP A 122 2.06 -19.58 -0.95
C ASP A 122 2.37 -19.55 0.56
N ILE A 123 1.76 -18.63 1.32
CA ILE A 123 1.95 -18.49 2.76
C ILE A 123 0.76 -19.14 3.50
N PRO A 124 0.93 -20.32 4.15
CA PRO A 124 -0.16 -21.01 4.84
C PRO A 124 -0.50 -20.30 6.16
N CYS A 125 -1.39 -19.31 6.12
CA CYS A 125 -1.81 -18.56 7.29
C CYS A 125 -3.26 -18.07 7.14
N GLU A 126 -4.05 -18.18 8.20
CA GLU A 126 -5.45 -17.74 8.21
C GLU A 126 -5.63 -16.29 7.72
N LEU A 127 -4.73 -15.39 8.10
CA LEU A 127 -4.83 -13.99 7.67
C LEU A 127 -4.50 -13.81 6.18
N THR A 128 -3.62 -14.62 5.60
CA THR A 128 -3.38 -14.60 4.16
C THR A 128 -4.55 -15.15 3.37
N ASP A 129 -5.23 -16.16 3.89
CA ASP A 129 -6.44 -16.71 3.27
C ASP A 129 -7.56 -15.65 3.24
N GLU A 130 -7.81 -14.98 4.36
CA GLU A 130 -8.78 -13.86 4.42
C GLU A 130 -8.42 -12.73 3.46
N ILE A 131 -7.16 -12.33 3.41
CA ILE A 131 -6.70 -11.29 2.47
C ILE A 131 -6.93 -11.74 1.04
N ASN A 132 -6.59 -12.98 0.69
CA ASN A 132 -6.74 -13.51 -0.67
C ASN A 132 -8.20 -13.62 -1.12
N GLU A 133 -9.12 -13.92 -0.22
CA GLU A 133 -10.57 -13.95 -0.51
C GLU A 133 -11.09 -12.56 -0.91
N GLU A 134 -10.61 -11.51 -0.26
CA GLU A 134 -11.01 -10.13 -0.54
C GLU A 134 -10.16 -9.45 -1.64
N PHE A 135 -9.04 -10.06 -2.03
CA PHE A 135 -8.07 -9.45 -2.93
C PHE A 135 -8.54 -9.52 -4.38
N ASP A 136 -9.04 -8.41 -4.89
CA ASP A 136 -9.33 -8.23 -6.31
C ASP A 136 -8.09 -7.72 -7.06
N GLU A 137 -7.71 -8.40 -8.14
CA GLU A 137 -6.57 -8.02 -8.98
C GLU A 137 -6.90 -6.88 -9.96
N LEU A 138 -8.16 -6.47 -10.09
CA LEU A 138 -8.65 -5.37 -10.93
C LEU A 138 -8.18 -5.49 -12.39
N LYS A 139 -8.20 -6.71 -12.96
CA LYS A 139 -7.72 -7.01 -14.32
C LYS A 139 -8.46 -6.22 -15.39
N ASP A 140 -9.78 -6.07 -15.23
CA ASP A 140 -10.62 -5.31 -16.12
C ASP A 140 -10.21 -3.83 -16.21
N ILE A 141 -9.91 -3.22 -15.06
CA ILE A 141 -9.41 -1.84 -15.00
C ILE A 141 -8.02 -1.74 -15.60
N TYR A 142 -7.14 -2.70 -15.30
CA TYR A 142 -5.80 -2.74 -15.89
C TYR A 142 -5.86 -2.81 -17.42
N GLU A 143 -6.67 -3.71 -17.98
CA GLU A 143 -6.85 -3.90 -19.41
C GLU A 143 -7.46 -2.65 -20.08
N LEU A 144 -8.44 -2.03 -19.43
CA LEU A 144 -9.02 -0.77 -19.89
C LEU A 144 -7.97 0.33 -20.01
N LEU A 145 -7.14 0.51 -18.98
CA LEU A 145 -6.08 1.52 -19.00
C LEU A 145 -5.01 1.19 -20.04
N LEU A 146 -4.65 -0.07 -20.17
CA LEU A 146 -3.65 -0.54 -21.12
C LEU A 146 -4.10 -0.30 -22.58
N SER A 147 -5.37 -0.51 -22.88
CA SER A 147 -5.92 -0.33 -24.24
C SER A 147 -6.23 1.13 -24.57
N SER A 148 -6.49 1.97 -23.55
CA SER A 148 -6.99 3.33 -23.76
C SER A 148 -5.93 4.41 -23.74
N ILE A 149 -4.78 4.18 -23.08
CA ILE A 149 -3.79 5.24 -22.83
C ILE A 149 -2.45 4.86 -23.47
N GLU A 150 -1.80 5.83 -24.11
CA GLU A 150 -0.44 5.70 -24.62
C GLU A 150 0.57 5.48 -23.48
N ASP A 151 1.67 4.75 -23.76
CA ASP A 151 2.66 4.41 -22.75
C ASP A 151 3.46 5.63 -22.25
N GLU A 152 3.63 6.65 -23.11
CA GLU A 152 4.31 7.90 -22.79
C GLU A 152 3.41 9.11 -23.09
N PRO A 153 2.31 9.31 -22.32
CA PRO A 153 1.40 10.39 -22.59
C PRO A 153 2.02 11.73 -22.20
N PRO A 154 1.60 12.84 -22.83
CA PRO A 154 2.00 14.18 -22.46
C PRO A 154 1.59 14.49 -21.01
N ILE A 155 2.24 15.48 -20.40
CA ILE A 155 1.94 15.91 -19.02
C ILE A 155 0.55 16.54 -18.91
N SER A 156 0.14 17.28 -19.94
CA SER A 156 -1.11 18.03 -19.97
C SER A 156 -2.07 17.46 -21.00
N GLN A 157 -3.34 17.40 -20.66
CA GLN A 157 -4.42 17.02 -21.58
C GLN A 157 -4.53 17.93 -22.81
N ARG A 158 -3.88 19.11 -22.79
CA ARG A 158 -3.90 20.08 -23.88
C ARG A 158 -2.77 19.86 -24.89
N ASP A 159 -1.78 19.06 -24.57
CA ASP A 159 -0.51 19.01 -25.30
C ASP A 159 -0.41 17.86 -26.32
N GLY A 160 -1.48 17.11 -26.61
CA GLY A 160 -1.46 16.10 -27.64
C GLY A 160 -2.31 14.86 -27.40
N GLU A 161 -2.04 13.81 -28.16
CA GLU A 161 -2.75 12.54 -28.11
C GLU A 161 -2.49 11.81 -26.79
N ILE A 162 -3.53 11.60 -26.00
CA ILE A 162 -3.48 10.91 -24.70
C ILE A 162 -3.92 9.46 -24.85
N GLY A 163 -4.87 9.24 -25.75
CA GLY A 163 -5.49 7.93 -25.98
C GLY A 163 -4.88 7.21 -27.16
N ARG A 164 -4.87 5.89 -27.09
CA ARG A 164 -4.56 5.03 -28.27
C ARG A 164 -5.70 5.18 -29.26
N ALA A 165 -5.36 5.43 -30.52
CA ALA A 165 -6.34 5.38 -31.59
C ALA A 165 -6.96 3.98 -31.65
N HIS A 166 -8.27 3.88 -31.50
CA HIS A 166 -8.98 2.64 -31.79
C HIS A 166 -8.93 2.43 -33.32
N VAL A 167 -8.16 1.46 -33.75
CA VAL A 167 -8.18 0.95 -35.15
C VAL A 167 -9.31 -0.06 -35.26
#